data_66eb352e2f32a00ef8de3c610e8ecca6
#
_entry.id   66eb352e2f32a00ef8de3c610e8ecca6
#
_cell.length_a   1.000
_cell.length_b   1.000
_cell.length_c   1.000
_cell.angle_alpha   90.00
_cell.angle_beta   90.00
_cell.angle_gamma   90.00
#
_symmetry.space_group_name_H-M   'P 1'
#
loop_
_entity.id
_entity.type
_entity.pdbx_description
1 polymer ?
#
loop_
_entity_poly.entity_id
_entity_poly.type
_entity_poly.pdbx_seq_one_letter_code
_entity_poly.pdbx_strand_id
1 'polypeptide(L)'
;MNDSIKKLIFEKIKEYETIVIGRHIRPDGDAVGSSLGLGAIIALTFPEKKVYYANRDSSDYMAFLGSDMSDVKDTVISSSLAIILDTATPDRISEPRLLNAKEVIKIDHHIEVAPYGQIRWVEEERS
;
A
#
# COMPACT_ATOMS: atom_id res chain seq x y z
N MET A 1 11.81 0.04 18.29
CA MET A 1 12.03 0.59 16.96
C MET A 1 10.81 0.44 16.06
N ASN A 2 10.35 -0.76 15.84
CA ASN A 2 9.16 -0.99 15.00
C ASN A 2 7.89 -0.39 15.58
N ASP A 3 7.76 -0.33 16.90
CA ASP A 3 6.58 0.24 17.56
C ASP A 3 6.42 1.73 17.25
N SER A 4 7.51 2.48 17.16
CA SER A 4 7.47 3.90 16.80
C SER A 4 7.00 4.10 15.38
N ILE A 5 7.44 3.24 14.45
CA ILE A 5 7.02 3.29 13.05
C ILE A 5 5.55 2.89 12.91
N LYS A 6 5.12 1.84 13.61
CA LYS A 6 3.72 1.41 13.60
C LYS A 6 2.80 2.50 14.11
N LYS A 7 3.20 3.16 15.19
CA LYS A 7 2.42 4.26 15.76
C LYS A 7 2.33 5.43 14.78
N LEU A 8 3.44 5.77 14.11
CA LEU A 8 3.46 6.84 13.13
C LEU A 8 2.54 6.51 11.94
N ILE A 9 2.57 5.28 11.44
CA ILE A 9 1.69 4.84 10.36
C ILE A 9 0.22 4.96 10.78
N PHE A 10 -0.11 4.52 11.99
CA PHE A 10 -1.47 4.62 12.50
C PHE A 10 -1.94 6.07 12.60
N GLU A 11 -1.08 6.97 13.08
CA GLU A 11 -1.40 8.40 13.15
C GLU A 11 -1.61 9.00 11.76
N LYS A 12 -0.81 8.59 10.77
CA LYS A 12 -0.98 9.05 9.40
C LYS A 12 -2.29 8.55 8.79
N ILE A 13 -2.65 7.31 9.05
CA ILE A 13 -3.93 6.77 8.58
C ILE A 13 -5.09 7.56 9.18
N LYS A 14 -5.01 7.91 10.47
CA LYS A 14 -6.04 8.73 11.13
C LYS A 14 -6.17 10.10 10.49
N GLU A 15 -5.07 10.68 10.06
CA GLU A 15 -5.00 12.03 9.53
C GLU A 15 -5.66 12.18 8.16
N TYR A 16 -5.64 11.14 7.33
CA TYR A 16 -6.12 11.21 5.95
C TYR A 16 -7.53 10.66 5.81
N GLU A 17 -8.36 11.35 5.03
CA GLU A 17 -9.71 10.87 4.69
C GLU A 17 -9.66 9.73 3.68
N THR A 18 -8.73 9.79 2.73
CA THR A 18 -8.61 8.83 1.64
C THR A 18 -7.28 8.08 1.71
N ILE A 19 -7.37 6.76 1.67
CA ILE A 19 -6.22 5.86 1.70
C ILE A 19 -6.23 5.05 0.40
N VAL A 20 -5.08 4.99 -0.28
CA VAL A 20 -4.93 4.20 -1.51
C VAL A 20 -3.84 3.17 -1.27
N ILE A 21 -4.14 1.92 -1.50
CA ILE A 21 -3.24 0.80 -1.25
C ILE A 21 -2.74 0.22 -2.57
N GLY A 22 -1.44 0.00 -2.67
CA GLY A 22 -0.81 -0.61 -3.83
C GLY A 22 0.21 -1.67 -3.44
N ARG A 23 0.70 -2.41 -4.42
CA ARG A 23 1.66 -3.49 -4.23
C ARG A 23 2.53 -3.64 -5.48
N HIS A 24 3.44 -4.62 -5.48
CA HIS A 24 4.34 -4.84 -6.60
C HIS A 24 3.62 -5.46 -7.82
N ILE A 25 4.24 -5.34 -8.99
CA ILE A 25 3.79 -6.02 -10.21
C ILE A 25 3.93 -7.53 -10.04
N ARG A 26 3.18 -8.30 -10.85
CA ARG A 26 3.18 -9.77 -10.81
C ARG A 26 2.91 -10.26 -9.39
N PRO A 27 1.71 -9.94 -8.85
CA PRO A 27 1.42 -10.20 -7.44
C PRO A 27 1.36 -11.70 -7.15
N ASP A 28 1.85 -12.07 -5.97
CA ASP A 28 1.62 -13.39 -5.42
C ASP A 28 0.44 -13.32 -4.44
N GLY A 29 0.08 -14.47 -3.86
CA GLY A 29 -1.03 -14.54 -2.91
C GLY A 29 -0.82 -13.67 -1.69
N ASP A 30 0.43 -13.55 -1.22
CA ASP A 30 0.76 -12.73 -0.07
C ASP A 30 0.54 -11.24 -0.36
N ALA A 31 0.94 -10.76 -1.53
CA ALA A 31 0.76 -9.36 -1.91
C ALA A 31 -0.72 -8.99 -2.01
N VAL A 32 -1.52 -9.80 -2.72
CA VAL A 32 -2.96 -9.55 -2.85
C VAL A 32 -3.67 -9.67 -1.52
N GLY A 33 -3.37 -10.73 -0.76
CA GLY A 33 -3.97 -10.95 0.55
C GLY A 33 -3.62 -9.86 1.55
N SER A 34 -2.37 -9.37 1.56
CA SER A 34 -1.95 -8.28 2.43
C SER A 34 -2.64 -6.98 2.08
N SER A 35 -2.79 -6.67 0.79
CA SER A 35 -3.49 -5.48 0.32
C SER A 35 -4.94 -5.48 0.77
N LEU A 36 -5.65 -6.57 0.49
CA LEU A 36 -7.06 -6.70 0.85
C LEU A 36 -7.25 -6.72 2.37
N GLY A 37 -6.35 -7.40 3.09
CA GLY A 37 -6.40 -7.48 4.55
C GLY A 37 -6.20 -6.12 5.20
N LEU A 38 -5.20 -5.36 4.74
CA LEU A 38 -4.96 -4.01 5.26
C LEU A 38 -6.16 -3.10 5.00
N GLY A 39 -6.69 -3.13 3.79
CA GLY A 39 -7.87 -2.34 3.45
C GLY A 39 -9.07 -2.67 4.31
N ALA A 40 -9.29 -3.97 4.57
CA ALA A 40 -10.38 -4.42 5.43
C ALA A 40 -10.21 -3.92 6.87
N ILE A 41 -8.99 -3.98 7.40
CA ILE A 41 -8.70 -3.51 8.76
C ILE A 41 -8.96 -2.01 8.86
N ILE A 42 -8.51 -1.23 7.88
CA ILE A 42 -8.72 0.22 7.87
C ILE A 42 -10.21 0.54 7.78
N ALA A 43 -10.93 -0.15 6.90
CA ALA A 43 -12.37 0.08 6.73
C ALA A 43 -13.18 -0.27 7.99
N LEU A 44 -12.78 -1.31 8.71
CA LEU A 44 -13.44 -1.69 9.97
C LEU A 44 -13.10 -0.73 11.11
N THR A 45 -11.85 -0.27 11.16
CA THR A 45 -11.39 0.63 12.23
C THR A 45 -11.88 2.07 12.02
N PHE A 46 -11.92 2.50 10.77
CA PHE A 46 -12.31 3.86 10.39
C PHE A 46 -13.38 3.82 9.30
N PRO A 47 -14.64 3.49 9.64
CA PRO A 47 -15.68 3.29 8.62
C PRO A 47 -15.98 4.51 7.74
N GLU A 48 -15.63 5.71 8.21
CA GLU A 48 -15.86 6.96 7.47
C GLU A 48 -14.81 7.21 6.39
N LYS A 49 -13.68 6.48 6.40
CA LYS A 49 -12.60 6.69 5.44
C LYS A 49 -12.89 6.01 4.12
N LYS A 50 -12.36 6.60 3.04
CA LYS A 50 -12.43 6.03 1.70
C LYS A 50 -11.15 5.24 1.46
N VAL A 51 -11.29 3.94 1.17
CA VAL A 51 -10.18 3.04 0.93
C VAL A 51 -10.26 2.50 -0.49
N TYR A 52 -9.21 2.70 -1.26
CA TYR A 52 -9.11 2.24 -2.64
C TYR A 52 -7.88 1.36 -2.82
N TYR A 53 -7.93 0.50 -3.82
CA TYR A 53 -6.79 -0.32 -4.24
C TYR A 53 -6.37 0.13 -5.63
N ALA A 54 -5.15 0.62 -5.79
CA ALA A 54 -4.66 1.11 -7.07
C ALA A 54 -3.53 0.24 -7.58
N ASN A 55 -3.86 -0.70 -8.43
CA ASN A 55 -2.91 -1.60 -9.08
C ASN A 55 -3.34 -1.74 -10.53
N ARG A 56 -2.38 -1.92 -11.43
CA ARG A 56 -2.64 -2.02 -12.88
C ARG A 56 -2.72 -3.45 -13.38
N ASP A 57 -2.13 -4.39 -12.66
CA ASP A 57 -2.09 -5.78 -13.08
C ASP A 57 -2.76 -6.68 -12.06
N SER A 58 -3.30 -7.78 -12.54
CA SER A 58 -3.91 -8.79 -11.69
C SER A 58 -3.44 -10.18 -12.11
N SER A 59 -3.72 -11.16 -11.26
CA SER A 59 -3.44 -12.56 -11.57
C SER A 59 -4.75 -13.33 -11.51
N ASP A 60 -5.12 -13.96 -12.63
CA ASP A 60 -6.42 -14.63 -12.75
C ASP A 60 -6.59 -15.73 -11.70
N TYR A 61 -5.54 -16.47 -11.40
CA TYR A 61 -5.64 -17.54 -10.41
C TYR A 61 -5.76 -17.02 -8.97
N MET A 62 -5.55 -15.72 -8.76
CA MET A 62 -5.75 -15.06 -7.47
C MET A 62 -7.14 -14.43 -7.34
N ALA A 63 -7.96 -14.51 -8.38
CA ALA A 63 -9.27 -13.85 -8.39
C ALA A 63 -10.19 -14.31 -7.26
N PHE A 64 -10.00 -15.52 -6.75
CA PHE A 64 -10.79 -16.03 -5.62
C PHE A 64 -10.56 -15.26 -4.32
N LEU A 65 -9.46 -14.52 -4.20
CA LEU A 65 -9.17 -13.69 -3.04
C LEU A 65 -9.91 -12.35 -3.07
N GLY A 66 -10.45 -11.96 -4.22
CA GLY A 66 -11.09 -10.69 -4.42
C GLY A 66 -10.26 -9.79 -5.32
N SER A 67 -10.75 -8.59 -5.58
CA SER A 67 -10.06 -7.64 -6.45
C SER A 67 -9.37 -6.55 -5.62
N ASP A 68 -8.09 -6.31 -5.89
CA ASP A 68 -7.35 -5.18 -5.34
C ASP A 68 -7.14 -4.11 -6.41
N MET A 69 -8.11 -3.94 -7.30
CA MET A 69 -8.07 -2.97 -8.38
C MET A 69 -9.32 -2.10 -8.33
N SER A 70 -9.14 -0.83 -8.00
CA SER A 70 -10.20 0.18 -8.06
C SER A 70 -9.88 1.17 -9.16
N ASP A 71 -10.91 1.77 -9.75
CA ASP A 71 -10.72 2.86 -10.70
C ASP A 71 -10.50 4.15 -9.92
N VAL A 72 -9.25 4.61 -9.83
CA VAL A 72 -8.87 5.75 -9.01
C VAL A 72 -8.31 6.86 -9.88
N LYS A 73 -8.90 8.04 -9.79
CA LYS A 73 -8.48 9.21 -10.56
C LYS A 73 -7.22 9.85 -9.98
N ASP A 74 -6.45 10.53 -10.84
CA ASP A 74 -5.23 11.23 -10.43
C ASP A 74 -5.48 12.24 -9.31
N THR A 75 -6.60 12.96 -9.37
CA THR A 75 -6.95 13.96 -8.35
C THR A 75 -7.19 13.32 -6.99
N VAL A 76 -7.72 12.11 -6.96
CA VAL A 76 -7.92 11.36 -5.71
C VAL A 76 -6.56 10.93 -5.16
N ILE A 77 -5.69 10.40 -6.00
CA ILE A 77 -4.36 9.96 -5.58
C ILE A 77 -3.55 11.13 -5.02
N SER A 78 -3.56 12.28 -5.68
CA SER A 78 -2.74 13.43 -5.26
C SER A 78 -3.13 14.00 -3.89
N SER A 79 -4.33 13.75 -3.41
CA SER A 79 -4.80 14.19 -2.10
C SER A 79 -4.81 13.08 -1.05
N SER A 80 -4.39 11.87 -1.40
CA SER A 80 -4.49 10.70 -0.55
C SER A 80 -3.18 10.35 0.16
N LEU A 81 -3.30 9.44 1.13
CA LEU A 81 -2.18 8.71 1.68
C LEU A 81 -2.06 7.40 0.89
N ALA A 82 -0.94 7.19 0.24
CA ALA A 82 -0.66 5.93 -0.44
C ALA A 82 0.14 5.00 0.48
N ILE A 83 -0.31 3.76 0.60
CA ILE A 83 0.42 2.72 1.33
C ILE A 83 0.80 1.66 0.32
N ILE A 84 2.10 1.47 0.12
CA ILE A 84 2.63 0.53 -0.87
C ILE A 84 3.26 -0.65 -0.14
N LEU A 85 2.72 -1.84 -0.42
CA LEU A 85 3.08 -3.06 0.27
C LEU A 85 4.02 -3.92 -0.57
N ASP A 86 4.96 -4.59 0.09
CA ASP A 86 5.75 -5.68 -0.48
C ASP A 86 6.45 -5.30 -1.80
N THR A 87 6.97 -4.06 -1.87
CA THR A 87 7.60 -3.54 -3.08
C THR A 87 8.93 -2.88 -2.74
N ALA A 88 10.04 -3.53 -3.11
CA ALA A 88 11.37 -3.10 -2.73
C ALA A 88 11.83 -1.83 -3.46
N THR A 89 11.50 -1.71 -4.75
CA THR A 89 11.97 -0.61 -5.59
C THR A 89 10.79 0.05 -6.32
N PRO A 90 10.90 1.36 -6.64
CA PRO A 90 9.80 2.08 -7.29
C PRO A 90 9.37 1.50 -8.64
N ASP A 91 10.31 0.95 -9.40
CA ASP A 91 10.02 0.39 -10.72
C ASP A 91 9.15 -0.86 -10.68
N ARG A 92 8.99 -1.48 -9.52
CA ARG A 92 8.17 -2.66 -9.35
C ARG A 92 6.76 -2.35 -8.84
N ILE A 93 6.45 -1.10 -8.60
CA ILE A 93 5.12 -0.69 -8.14
C ILE A 93 4.11 -0.91 -9.27
N SER A 94 3.03 -1.63 -8.99
CA SER A 94 2.00 -1.94 -9.99
C SER A 94 1.35 -0.67 -10.54
N GLU A 95 1.06 0.31 -9.69
CA GLU A 95 0.53 1.59 -10.11
C GLU A 95 1.49 2.73 -9.76
N PRO A 96 2.38 3.14 -10.69
CA PRO A 96 3.39 4.17 -10.42
C PRO A 96 2.83 5.53 -10.01
N ARG A 97 1.57 5.86 -10.37
CA ARG A 97 0.93 7.11 -9.96
C ARG A 97 0.87 7.28 -8.44
N LEU A 98 0.97 6.18 -7.68
CA LEU A 98 0.95 6.24 -6.22
C LEU A 98 2.11 7.05 -5.64
N LEU A 99 3.21 7.17 -6.37
CA LEU A 99 4.33 8.01 -5.94
C LEU A 99 3.98 9.51 -5.97
N ASN A 100 2.88 9.88 -6.63
CA ASN A 100 2.38 11.26 -6.67
C ASN A 100 1.35 11.55 -5.58
N ALA A 101 1.07 10.61 -4.68
CA ALA A 101 0.18 10.83 -3.56
C ALA A 101 0.71 11.94 -2.65
N LYS A 102 -0.16 12.53 -1.85
CA LYS A 102 0.25 13.59 -0.93
C LYS A 102 1.30 13.10 0.06
N GLU A 103 1.18 11.86 0.48
CA GLU A 103 2.20 11.20 1.31
C GLU A 103 2.24 9.72 0.96
N VAL A 104 3.42 9.10 1.05
CA VAL A 104 3.62 7.70 0.68
C VAL A 104 4.25 6.96 1.85
N ILE A 105 3.63 5.85 2.22
CA ILE A 105 4.15 4.92 3.22
C ILE A 105 4.57 3.63 2.52
N LYS A 106 5.79 3.18 2.77
CA LYS A 106 6.31 1.90 2.28
C LYS A 106 6.34 0.89 3.41
N ILE A 107 5.74 -0.27 3.18
CA ILE A 107 5.79 -1.41 4.11
C ILE A 107 6.34 -2.60 3.33
N ASP A 108 7.53 -3.06 3.68
CA ASP A 108 8.24 -4.06 2.90
C ASP A 108 9.16 -4.90 3.78
N HIS A 109 9.52 -6.08 3.28
CA HIS A 109 10.46 -6.98 3.96
C HIS A 109 11.72 -7.28 3.12
N HIS A 110 11.81 -6.73 1.91
CA HIS A 110 12.98 -6.90 1.06
C HIS A 110 14.14 -6.03 1.53
N ILE A 111 15.35 -6.36 1.09
CA ILE A 111 16.52 -5.50 1.31
C ILE A 111 16.29 -4.19 0.55
N GLU A 112 16.41 -3.07 1.24
CA GLU A 112 16.15 -1.77 0.65
C GLU A 112 17.31 -1.35 -0.25
N VAL A 113 17.07 -1.34 -1.57
CA VAL A 113 18.06 -0.96 -2.58
C VAL A 113 17.83 0.45 -3.08
N ALA A 114 16.56 0.81 -3.30
CA ALA A 114 16.17 2.12 -3.80
C ALA A 114 15.05 2.66 -2.91
N PRO A 115 15.38 3.36 -1.82
CA PRO A 115 14.37 3.84 -0.87
C PRO A 115 13.41 4.83 -1.52
N TYR A 116 12.13 4.70 -1.18
CA TYR A 116 11.09 5.62 -1.58
C TYR A 116 10.06 5.71 -0.44
N GLY A 117 9.22 6.75 -0.49
CA GLY A 117 8.22 6.97 0.55
C GLY A 117 8.78 7.77 1.71
N GLN A 118 7.97 8.69 2.24
CA GLN A 118 8.35 9.53 3.38
C GLN A 118 8.43 8.72 4.67
N ILE A 119 7.56 7.71 4.79
CA ILE A 119 7.54 6.81 5.93
C ILE A 119 7.80 5.40 5.41
N ARG A 120 8.81 4.73 5.97
CA ARG A 120 9.21 3.40 5.52
C ARG A 120 9.26 2.45 6.70
N TRP A 121 8.50 1.39 6.61
CA TRP A 121 8.61 0.27 7.52
C TRP A 121 9.17 -0.90 6.72
N VAL A 122 10.48 -1.10 6.84
CA VAL A 122 11.20 -2.13 6.10
C VAL A 122 11.81 -3.09 7.11
N GLU A 123 11.38 -4.35 7.06
CA GLU A 123 11.97 -5.42 7.86
C GLU A 123 12.67 -6.38 6.92
N GLU A 124 13.97 -6.21 6.80
CA GLU A 124 14.78 -7.07 5.94
C GLU A 124 14.84 -8.48 6.51
N GLU A 125 14.60 -9.46 5.64
CA GLU A 125 14.71 -10.85 6.05
C GLU A 125 16.15 -11.19 6.37
N ARG A 126 16.32 -11.93 7.43
CA ARG A 126 17.63 -12.43 7.83
C ARG A 126 17.66 -13.92 7.53
N SER A 127 18.51 -14.27 6.64
CA SER A 127 18.73 -15.67 6.32
C SER A 127 19.67 -16.33 7.31
#